data_b5a654f3177f7f36e4fd3522f14faa31
#
_entry.id   b5a654f3177f7f36e4fd3522f14faa31
#
_cell.length_a   1.000
_cell.length_b   1.000
_cell.length_c   1.000
_cell.angle_alpha   90.00
_cell.angle_beta   90.00
_cell.angle_gamma   90.00
#
_symmetry.space_group_name_H-M   'P 1'
#
loop_
_entity.id
_entity.type
_entity.pdbx_description
1 polymer ?
#
loop_
_entity_poly.entity_id
_entity_poly.type
_entity_poly.pdbx_seq_one_letter_code
_entity_poly.pdbx_strand_id
1 'polypeptide(L)'
;MTSRGRGLGKPRGCGKRRDDAAAAAAAAGGEMTGGGKRRPGAPAVQEQCEKGKEVKKRRCSGEGEVPGHLRQEVESCYRLQMPEDFYCFWRFCEELDPDKPCDALKSSIGLQLVGPYDILAGKHKKTNRSADVNFNLHWRFFYDPPEFQTILAGDSKMQYHMGYFRDMPDELPVWVGENEAKKGCTITQVGDNVFAAVKLLLSKRLKELTDKKKISILKDIDEKLTKTAKELGYLLEQKTMKMKQRDKKVVTKTFHGAGLVVPIDKNDVGYRELPETNVFSQDCWPVAASCLQLAEEESVCRNH
;
A
#
# COMPACT_ATOMS: atom_id res chain seq x y z
N MET A 1 36.33 -8.88 -55.12
CA MET A 1 37.41 -9.84 -54.87
C MET A 1 37.33 -10.28 -53.45
N THR A 2 36.99 -11.44 -53.30
CA THR A 2 37.19 -12.63 -52.44
C THR A 2 36.48 -12.58 -51.09
N SER A 3 35.33 -13.22 -50.91
CA SER A 3 34.99 -14.67 -50.91
C SER A 3 35.57 -15.45 -49.72
N ARG A 4 34.64 -16.15 -49.05
CA ARG A 4 34.71 -17.31 -48.16
C ARG A 4 34.43 -16.97 -46.67
N GLY A 5 33.62 -17.73 -45.94
CA GLY A 5 32.93 -19.00 -46.20
C GLY A 5 32.30 -19.50 -44.91
N ARG A 6 31.20 -20.09 -45.03
CA ARG A 6 30.32 -20.94 -44.24
C ARG A 6 30.90 -21.65 -42.99
N GLY A 7 30.05 -21.73 -41.96
CA GLY A 7 30.14 -22.71 -40.90
C GLY A 7 28.77 -23.00 -40.28
N LEU A 8 28.02 -23.91 -40.87
CA LEU A 8 26.78 -24.52 -40.34
C LEU A 8 27.18 -25.62 -39.33
N GLY A 9 26.68 -25.55 -38.13
CA GLY A 9 26.75 -26.61 -37.13
C GLY A 9 25.36 -27.05 -36.71
N LYS A 10 25.02 -28.27 -37.01
CA LYS A 10 23.75 -28.99 -36.80
C LYS A 10 23.49 -29.36 -35.35
N PRO A 11 22.22 -29.68 -35.01
CA PRO A 11 21.75 -29.99 -33.65
C PRO A 11 21.91 -31.48 -33.31
N ARG A 12 22.10 -31.75 -32.03
CA ARG A 12 21.98 -33.09 -31.40
C ARG A 12 21.16 -32.86 -30.12
N GLY A 13 20.17 -33.63 -29.73
CA GLY A 13 19.73 -34.97 -30.02
C GLY A 13 18.77 -35.34 -28.91
N CYS A 14 17.65 -35.86 -29.29
CA CYS A 14 16.55 -36.39 -28.49
C CYS A 14 17.02 -37.58 -27.63
N GLY A 15 16.58 -37.67 -26.38
CA GLY A 15 16.79 -38.83 -25.51
C GLY A 15 15.66 -38.92 -24.50
N LYS A 16 14.66 -39.61 -24.89
CA LYS A 16 14.00 -40.83 -24.43
C LYS A 16 13.41 -40.81 -23.02
N ARG A 17 12.12 -40.95 -23.05
CA ARG A 17 11.20 -41.40 -21.97
C ARG A 17 11.62 -42.78 -21.44
N ARG A 18 11.31 -43.03 -20.16
CA ARG A 18 11.01 -44.37 -19.64
C ARG A 18 9.76 -44.27 -18.75
N ASP A 19 8.70 -44.90 -19.28
CA ASP A 19 7.54 -45.37 -18.56
C ASP A 19 7.94 -46.70 -17.91
N ASP A 20 7.43 -46.96 -16.73
CA ASP A 20 7.16 -48.29 -16.14
C ASP A 20 6.34 -48.00 -14.86
N ALA A 21 5.07 -48.25 -14.86
CA ALA A 21 4.24 -49.43 -14.80
C ALA A 21 4.15 -50.01 -13.36
N ALA A 22 2.98 -49.83 -12.82
CA ALA A 22 2.08 -50.60 -11.97
C ALA A 22 2.56 -51.92 -11.37
N ALA A 23 2.19 -52.12 -10.09
CA ALA A 23 1.54 -53.38 -9.65
C ALA A 23 0.90 -53.24 -8.28
N ALA A 24 -0.31 -53.73 -8.21
CA ALA A 24 -1.19 -53.95 -7.08
C ALA A 24 -0.82 -55.18 -6.24
N ALA A 25 -1.31 -55.18 -4.97
CA ALA A 25 -1.89 -56.33 -4.27
C ALA A 25 -2.14 -55.89 -2.80
N ALA A 26 -3.34 -55.81 -2.30
CA ALA A 26 -4.32 -56.80 -1.84
C ALA A 26 -3.99 -57.38 -0.44
N ALA A 27 -4.86 -56.99 0.50
CA ALA A 27 -5.51 -57.70 1.59
C ALA A 27 -4.69 -58.55 2.59
N ALA A 28 -4.86 -58.22 3.87
CA ALA A 28 -5.32 -59.22 4.85
C ALA A 28 -5.69 -58.54 6.17
N GLY A 29 -6.84 -58.85 6.68
CA GLY A 29 -7.39 -58.45 7.95
C GLY A 29 -6.73 -59.15 9.11
N GLY A 30 -6.89 -58.58 10.30
CA GLY A 30 -6.47 -59.15 11.56
C GLY A 30 -7.03 -58.33 12.71
N GLU A 31 -8.22 -58.68 13.18
CA GLU A 31 -8.71 -58.31 14.51
C GLU A 31 -7.79 -58.89 15.56
N MET A 32 -7.40 -58.08 16.53
CA MET A 32 -7.07 -58.55 17.90
C MET A 32 -7.40 -57.47 18.92
N THR A 33 -8.30 -57.85 19.77
CA THR A 33 -8.72 -57.26 21.05
C THR A 33 -7.54 -57.18 22.03
N GLY A 34 -7.52 -56.16 22.87
CA GLY A 34 -6.83 -56.30 24.14
C GLY A 34 -6.27 -55.05 24.80
N GLY A 35 -6.97 -54.62 25.87
CA GLY A 35 -6.30 -54.23 27.09
C GLY A 35 -5.85 -52.77 27.24
N GLY A 36 -6.67 -52.03 27.98
CA GLY A 36 -6.36 -50.70 28.46
C GLY A 36 -5.14 -50.60 29.35
N LYS A 37 -4.47 -49.42 29.21
CA LYS A 37 -3.77 -48.79 30.34
C LYS A 37 -3.84 -47.26 30.12
N ARG A 38 -4.65 -46.65 30.97
CA ARG A 38 -4.68 -45.17 31.11
C ARG A 38 -3.32 -44.73 31.64
N ARG A 39 -2.67 -43.83 30.90
CA ARG A 39 -1.55 -43.01 31.41
C ARG A 39 -2.11 -41.68 31.93
N PRO A 40 -1.55 -41.15 33.05
CA PRO A 40 -2.06 -39.95 33.70
C PRO A 40 -1.78 -38.71 32.85
N GLY A 41 -2.72 -37.77 32.88
CA GLY A 41 -2.71 -36.53 32.15
C GLY A 41 -1.50 -35.64 32.52
N ALA A 42 -0.87 -35.12 31.54
CA ALA A 42 0.02 -33.95 31.66
C ALA A 42 -0.80 -32.70 32.01
N PRO A 43 -0.28 -31.81 32.85
CA PRO A 43 -1.01 -30.63 33.25
C PRO A 43 -1.17 -29.68 32.03
N ALA A 44 -2.39 -29.18 31.86
CA ALA A 44 -2.70 -28.14 30.91
C ALA A 44 -1.86 -26.90 31.25
N VAL A 45 -0.94 -26.55 30.36
CA VAL A 45 -0.29 -25.24 30.36
C VAL A 45 -1.36 -24.25 29.96
N GLN A 46 -1.85 -23.49 30.93
CA GLN A 46 -2.65 -22.31 30.69
C GLN A 46 -1.74 -21.30 29.99
N GLU A 47 -1.89 -21.14 28.69
CA GLU A 47 -1.43 -19.97 27.98
C GLU A 47 -2.15 -18.75 28.55
N GLN A 48 -1.47 -18.06 29.46
CA GLN A 48 -1.86 -16.72 29.84
C GLN A 48 -1.66 -15.82 28.61
N CYS A 49 -2.78 -15.58 27.92
CA CYS A 49 -2.90 -14.52 26.94
C CYS A 49 -2.64 -13.20 27.68
N GLU A 50 -1.39 -12.72 27.67
CA GLU A 50 -1.09 -11.37 28.05
C GLU A 50 -1.87 -10.45 27.12
N LYS A 51 -2.96 -9.90 27.63
CA LYS A 51 -3.68 -8.78 27.05
C LYS A 51 -2.69 -7.61 26.98
N GLY A 52 -2.03 -7.49 25.83
CA GLY A 52 -1.29 -6.31 25.47
C GLY A 52 -2.21 -5.11 25.68
N LYS A 53 -1.80 -4.20 26.57
CA LYS A 53 -2.49 -2.92 26.78
C LYS A 53 -2.55 -2.23 25.43
N GLU A 54 -3.70 -2.26 24.78
CA GLU A 54 -4.00 -1.35 23.68
C GLU A 54 -3.83 0.07 24.22
N VAL A 55 -2.75 0.72 23.82
CA VAL A 55 -2.59 2.15 24.03
C VAL A 55 -3.71 2.79 23.23
N LYS A 56 -4.78 3.22 23.90
CA LYS A 56 -5.87 3.98 23.29
C LYS A 56 -5.23 5.18 22.61
N LYS A 57 -5.15 5.15 21.25
CA LYS A 57 -4.78 6.33 20.46
C LYS A 57 -5.66 7.47 20.93
N ARG A 58 -5.05 8.52 21.47
CA ARG A 58 -5.77 9.74 21.78
C ARG A 58 -6.33 10.25 20.46
N ARG A 59 -7.65 10.31 20.34
CA ARG A 59 -8.29 11.08 19.27
C ARG A 59 -7.78 12.50 19.39
N CYS A 60 -7.55 13.17 18.27
CA CYS A 60 -7.30 14.61 18.21
C CYS A 60 -8.57 15.34 18.67
N SER A 61 -8.94 15.20 19.95
CA SER A 61 -10.10 15.88 20.55
C SER A 61 -9.59 17.13 21.27
N GLY A 62 -9.52 18.24 20.53
CA GLY A 62 -9.12 19.54 21.00
C GLY A 62 -9.44 20.61 19.95
N GLU A 63 -9.38 21.88 20.33
CA GLU A 63 -9.47 23.02 19.40
C GLU A 63 -8.50 22.81 18.25
N GLY A 64 -9.04 22.45 17.05
CA GLY A 64 -8.23 22.19 15.87
C GLY A 64 -8.50 20.89 15.12
N GLU A 65 -9.55 20.13 15.44
CA GLU A 65 -9.94 18.97 14.63
C GLU A 65 -10.40 19.40 13.23
N VAL A 66 -10.03 18.62 12.18
CA VAL A 66 -10.54 18.85 10.82
C VAL A 66 -12.07 18.78 10.86
N PRO A 67 -12.78 19.83 10.37
CA PRO A 67 -14.25 19.88 10.42
C PRO A 67 -14.90 18.63 9.85
N GLY A 68 -15.95 18.13 10.54
CA GLY A 68 -16.62 16.90 10.15
C GLY A 68 -17.20 16.92 8.73
N HIS A 69 -17.64 18.10 8.25
CA HIS A 69 -18.12 18.23 6.87
C HIS A 69 -17.03 18.02 5.82
N LEU A 70 -15.77 18.42 6.11
CA LEU A 70 -14.65 18.17 5.20
C LEU A 70 -14.26 16.69 5.20
N ARG A 71 -14.33 16.01 6.34
CA ARG A 71 -14.14 14.56 6.42
C ARG A 71 -15.17 13.83 5.56
N GLN A 72 -16.46 14.20 5.70
CA GLN A 72 -17.55 13.65 4.90
C GLN A 72 -17.37 13.94 3.40
N GLU A 73 -16.86 15.12 3.04
CA GLU A 73 -16.59 15.49 1.65
C GLU A 73 -15.48 14.62 1.05
N VAL A 74 -14.39 14.35 1.80
CA VAL A 74 -13.33 13.41 1.38
C VAL A 74 -13.90 12.01 1.16
N GLU A 75 -14.68 11.50 2.13
CA GLU A 75 -15.30 10.17 2.03
C GLU A 75 -16.29 10.08 0.87
N SER A 76 -17.08 11.11 0.63
CA SER A 76 -18.04 11.15 -0.48
C SER A 76 -17.34 11.15 -1.85
N CYS A 77 -16.27 11.94 -2.01
CA CYS A 77 -15.54 12.04 -3.26
C CYS A 77 -14.75 10.76 -3.60
N TYR A 78 -14.05 10.20 -2.62
CA TYR A 78 -13.19 9.03 -2.82
C TYR A 78 -13.90 7.70 -2.50
N ARG A 79 -15.09 7.73 -1.89
CA ARG A 79 -15.83 6.57 -1.38
C ARG A 79 -15.00 5.68 -0.45
N LEU A 80 -14.06 6.28 0.27
CA LEU A 80 -13.12 5.63 1.17
C LEU A 80 -12.98 6.42 2.45
N GLN A 81 -13.00 5.74 3.59
CA GLN A 81 -12.63 6.34 4.87
C GLN A 81 -11.13 6.54 4.96
N MET A 82 -10.68 7.74 5.33
CA MET A 82 -9.27 8.01 5.56
C MET A 82 -8.91 7.73 7.03
N PRO A 83 -7.70 7.19 7.28
CA PRO A 83 -7.24 6.93 8.64
C PRO A 83 -6.98 8.25 9.40
N GLU A 84 -6.99 8.21 10.74
CA GLU A 84 -6.86 9.41 11.56
C GLU A 84 -5.52 10.13 11.38
N ASP A 85 -4.43 9.39 11.12
CA ASP A 85 -3.11 9.99 10.83
C ASP A 85 -3.11 10.88 9.60
N PHE A 86 -3.99 10.63 8.61
CA PHE A 86 -4.19 11.49 7.45
C PHE A 86 -4.65 12.89 7.85
N TYR A 87 -5.65 12.99 8.73
CA TYR A 87 -6.18 14.27 9.21
C TYR A 87 -5.22 14.96 10.18
N CYS A 88 -4.57 14.20 11.04
CA CYS A 88 -3.55 14.75 11.94
C CYS A 88 -2.34 15.30 11.17
N PHE A 89 -1.95 14.65 10.07
CA PHE A 89 -0.85 15.13 9.24
C PHE A 89 -1.22 16.39 8.46
N TRP A 90 -2.48 16.51 8.02
CA TRP A 90 -2.99 17.76 7.46
C TRP A 90 -2.80 18.91 8.44
N ARG A 91 -3.23 18.73 9.69
CA ARG A 91 -3.08 19.73 10.76
C ARG A 91 -1.62 20.11 10.99
N PHE A 92 -0.74 19.12 11.05
CA PHE A 92 0.70 19.36 11.16
C PHE A 92 1.21 20.24 10.01
N CYS A 93 0.76 20.04 8.80
CA CYS A 93 1.14 20.87 7.65
C CYS A 93 0.50 22.27 7.69
N GLU A 94 -0.73 22.42 8.21
CA GLU A 94 -1.36 23.72 8.46
C GLU A 94 -0.57 24.53 9.51
N GLU A 95 -0.01 23.88 10.53
CA GLU A 95 0.85 24.54 11.51
C GLU A 95 2.20 24.97 10.94
N LEU A 96 2.73 24.22 9.95
CA LEU A 96 3.99 24.57 9.28
C LEU A 96 3.83 25.72 8.28
N ASP A 97 2.74 25.73 7.52
CA ASP A 97 2.42 26.75 6.51
C ASP A 97 0.89 26.91 6.43
N PRO A 98 0.32 27.85 7.22
CA PRO A 98 -1.12 28.09 7.25
C PRO A 98 -1.72 28.54 5.91
N ASP A 99 -0.95 29.26 5.11
CA ASP A 99 -1.42 29.78 3.82
C ASP A 99 -1.48 28.69 2.73
N LYS A 100 -0.51 27.77 2.76
CA LYS A 100 -0.35 26.71 1.76
C LYS A 100 0.00 25.35 2.36
N PRO A 101 -0.88 24.75 3.14
CA PRO A 101 -0.58 23.47 3.81
C PRO A 101 -0.14 22.35 2.86
N CYS A 102 -0.68 22.32 1.63
CA CYS A 102 -0.27 21.35 0.63
C CYS A 102 1.20 21.47 0.22
N ASP A 103 1.77 22.65 0.27
CA ASP A 103 3.14 22.96 -0.14
C ASP A 103 4.11 23.09 1.04
N ALA A 104 3.65 22.92 2.27
CA ALA A 104 4.43 23.11 3.50
C ALA A 104 5.77 22.35 3.52
N LEU A 105 5.83 21.19 2.90
CA LEU A 105 7.03 20.35 2.82
C LEU A 105 7.76 20.44 1.48
N LYS A 106 7.25 21.23 0.51
CA LYS A 106 7.77 21.27 -0.87
C LYS A 106 9.16 21.88 -0.96
N SER A 107 9.39 22.98 -0.27
CA SER A 107 10.68 23.69 -0.27
C SER A 107 11.76 22.96 0.53
N SER A 108 11.40 22.15 1.51
CA SER A 108 12.31 21.49 2.43
C SER A 108 12.72 20.09 1.94
N ILE A 109 11.76 19.19 1.78
CA ILE A 109 12.01 17.78 1.40
C ILE A 109 11.49 17.43 0.01
N GLY A 110 10.88 18.39 -0.69
CA GLY A 110 10.35 18.19 -2.04
C GLY A 110 9.05 17.38 -2.06
N LEU A 111 8.29 17.32 -0.97
CA LEU A 111 6.99 16.66 -0.91
C LEU A 111 5.85 17.67 -0.97
N GLN A 112 4.81 17.29 -1.69
CA GLN A 112 3.55 18.03 -1.80
C GLN A 112 2.39 17.10 -1.37
N LEU A 113 1.45 17.64 -0.60
CA LEU A 113 0.22 16.95 -0.25
C LEU A 113 -0.72 16.98 -1.46
N VAL A 114 -1.23 15.82 -1.84
CA VAL A 114 -2.02 15.64 -3.07
C VAL A 114 -3.18 14.66 -2.84
N GLY A 115 -3.95 14.40 -3.87
CA GLY A 115 -5.05 13.43 -3.81
C GLY A 115 -6.14 13.87 -2.84
N PRO A 116 -6.50 13.07 -1.83
CA PRO A 116 -7.54 13.43 -0.86
C PRO A 116 -7.26 14.74 -0.10
N TYR A 117 -6.01 15.17 0.04
CA TYR A 117 -5.66 16.47 0.62
C TYR A 117 -6.13 17.66 -0.24
N ASP A 118 -6.30 17.49 -1.54
CA ASP A 118 -6.82 18.54 -2.41
C ASP A 118 -8.27 18.92 -2.06
N ILE A 119 -9.04 17.97 -1.48
CA ILE A 119 -10.38 18.24 -0.95
C ILE A 119 -10.28 19.14 0.28
N LEU A 120 -9.41 18.81 1.24
CA LEU A 120 -9.19 19.63 2.45
C LEU A 120 -8.71 21.04 2.10
N ALA A 121 -7.90 21.17 1.05
CA ALA A 121 -7.43 22.46 0.52
C ALA A 121 -8.48 23.22 -0.30
N GLY A 122 -9.66 22.65 -0.55
CA GLY A 122 -10.71 23.23 -1.37
C GLY A 122 -10.35 23.42 -2.84
N LYS A 123 -9.31 22.71 -3.34
CA LYS A 123 -8.86 22.88 -4.74
C LYS A 123 -9.89 22.36 -5.75
N HIS A 124 -10.64 21.30 -5.39
CA HIS A 124 -11.69 20.72 -6.23
C HIS A 124 -12.84 21.72 -6.52
N LYS A 125 -13.10 22.68 -5.61
CA LYS A 125 -14.15 23.71 -5.78
C LYS A 125 -13.73 24.86 -6.70
N LYS A 126 -12.43 25.07 -6.86
CA LYS A 126 -11.88 26.16 -7.69
C LYS A 126 -11.84 25.83 -9.18
N THR A 127 -11.98 24.57 -9.53
CA THR A 127 -11.96 24.11 -10.92
C THR A 127 -13.42 24.11 -11.40
N ASN A 128 -13.78 24.95 -12.39
CA ASN A 128 -15.13 25.04 -12.98
C ASN A 128 -15.62 23.72 -13.63
N ARG A 129 -14.85 22.64 -13.53
CA ARG A 129 -15.12 21.27 -14.02
C ARG A 129 -15.38 20.28 -12.90
N SER A 130 -15.92 20.70 -11.75
CA SER A 130 -16.15 19.81 -10.61
C SER A 130 -17.11 18.64 -10.90
N ALA A 131 -17.89 18.71 -11.96
CA ALA A 131 -18.79 17.63 -12.38
C ALA A 131 -18.06 16.44 -13.07
N ASP A 132 -16.82 16.64 -13.58
CA ASP A 132 -16.13 15.65 -14.42
C ASP A 132 -14.88 15.03 -13.77
N VAL A 133 -14.55 15.37 -12.52
CA VAL A 133 -13.38 14.82 -11.86
C VAL A 133 -13.64 13.38 -11.40
N ASN A 134 -13.01 12.43 -12.07
CA ASN A 134 -13.00 11.06 -11.60
C ASN A 134 -11.97 10.89 -10.48
N PHE A 135 -12.45 10.90 -9.21
CA PHE A 135 -11.56 10.77 -8.04
C PHE A 135 -10.86 9.41 -7.96
N ASN A 136 -11.34 8.39 -8.65
CA ASN A 136 -10.65 7.10 -8.73
C ASN A 136 -9.35 7.18 -9.55
N LEU A 137 -9.26 8.15 -10.48
CA LEU A 137 -8.08 8.41 -11.31
C LEU A 137 -7.23 9.58 -10.78
N HIS A 138 -7.73 10.34 -9.81
CA HIS A 138 -7.06 11.52 -9.31
C HIS A 138 -5.77 11.17 -8.56
N TRP A 139 -4.63 11.69 -9.03
CA TRP A 139 -3.29 11.38 -8.53
C TRP A 139 -2.92 9.90 -8.59
N ARG A 140 -3.36 9.20 -9.64
CA ARG A 140 -2.89 7.84 -9.98
C ARG A 140 -1.68 7.91 -10.90
N PHE A 141 -0.70 7.08 -10.64
CA PHE A 141 0.44 6.87 -11.51
C PHE A 141 0.29 5.56 -12.28
N PHE A 142 1.05 5.41 -13.37
CA PHE A 142 0.83 4.36 -14.37
C PHE A 142 0.76 2.93 -13.79
N TYR A 143 1.58 2.64 -12.78
CA TYR A 143 1.64 1.30 -12.19
C TYR A 143 0.85 1.16 -10.89
N ASP A 144 0.13 2.18 -10.46
CA ASP A 144 -0.59 2.13 -9.19
C ASP A 144 -1.80 1.19 -9.28
N PRO A 145 -1.87 0.14 -8.44
CA PRO A 145 -3.05 -0.70 -8.36
C PRO A 145 -4.21 0.06 -7.69
N PRO A 146 -5.46 -0.36 -7.90
CA PRO A 146 -6.64 0.28 -7.28
C PRO A 146 -6.54 0.41 -5.76
N GLU A 147 -5.87 -0.52 -5.11
CA GLU A 147 -5.65 -0.56 -3.66
C GLU A 147 -4.72 0.54 -3.14
N PHE A 148 -3.96 1.20 -4.02
CA PHE A 148 -3.00 2.22 -3.63
C PHE A 148 -3.57 3.63 -3.82
N GLN A 149 -3.75 4.38 -2.74
CA GLN A 149 -4.26 5.75 -2.75
C GLN A 149 -3.14 6.74 -2.48
N THR A 150 -2.70 7.45 -3.52
CA THR A 150 -1.65 8.47 -3.41
C THR A 150 -2.10 9.64 -2.54
N ILE A 151 -1.25 10.05 -1.60
CA ILE A 151 -1.46 11.17 -0.69
C ILE A 151 -0.32 12.19 -0.71
N LEU A 152 0.89 11.79 -1.09
CA LEU A 152 2.06 12.65 -1.19
C LEU A 152 2.74 12.44 -2.55
N ALA A 153 3.12 13.53 -3.20
CA ALA A 153 3.91 13.51 -4.42
C ALA A 153 5.23 14.24 -4.21
N GLY A 154 6.30 13.72 -4.82
CA GLY A 154 7.64 14.28 -4.72
C GLY A 154 8.22 14.65 -6.07
N ASP A 155 9.43 14.15 -6.39
CA ASP A 155 10.12 14.45 -7.63
C ASP A 155 9.29 14.03 -8.86
N SER A 156 8.87 15.01 -9.65
CA SER A 156 8.07 14.81 -10.85
C SER A 156 8.83 14.07 -11.96
N LYS A 157 10.18 14.20 -12.03
CA LYS A 157 11.00 13.51 -13.03
C LYS A 157 10.97 12.00 -12.83
N MET A 158 11.06 11.57 -11.57
CA MET A 158 11.01 10.16 -11.19
C MET A 158 9.59 9.69 -10.91
N GLN A 159 8.60 10.61 -10.87
CA GLN A 159 7.24 10.34 -10.45
C GLN A 159 7.21 9.65 -9.07
N TYR A 160 8.00 10.21 -8.13
CA TYR A 160 8.04 9.74 -6.76
C TYR A 160 6.76 10.11 -6.04
N HIS A 161 6.15 9.13 -5.40
CA HIS A 161 4.92 9.33 -4.65
C HIS A 161 4.79 8.35 -3.50
N MET A 162 3.97 8.72 -2.51
CA MET A 162 3.61 7.88 -1.38
C MET A 162 2.09 7.80 -1.27
N GLY A 163 1.60 6.66 -0.81
CA GLY A 163 0.17 6.44 -0.65
C GLY A 163 -0.17 5.37 0.37
N TYR A 164 -1.43 5.35 0.79
CA TYR A 164 -1.99 4.27 1.58
C TYR A 164 -2.29 3.06 0.71
N PHE A 165 -1.93 1.89 1.18
CA PHE A 165 -2.29 0.63 0.56
C PHE A 165 -3.40 -0.06 1.38
N ARG A 166 -4.51 -0.42 0.71
CA ARG A 166 -5.68 -1.07 1.31
C ARG A 166 -5.78 -2.50 0.82
N ASP A 167 -5.92 -3.44 1.74
CA ASP A 167 -6.19 -4.83 1.35
C ASP A 167 -7.68 -5.04 1.02
N MET A 168 -8.58 -4.28 1.70
CA MET A 168 -10.03 -4.29 1.48
C MET A 168 -10.54 -2.85 1.38
N PRO A 169 -11.55 -2.56 0.52
CA PRO A 169 -12.04 -1.19 0.31
C PRO A 169 -12.75 -0.60 1.54
N ASP A 170 -13.38 -1.43 2.35
CA ASP A 170 -14.14 -1.08 3.55
C ASP A 170 -13.27 -1.05 4.83
N GLU A 171 -12.01 -1.49 4.76
CA GLU A 171 -11.08 -1.44 5.87
C GLU A 171 -10.12 -0.25 5.77
N LEU A 172 -9.65 0.21 6.92
CA LEU A 172 -8.58 1.23 6.97
C LEU A 172 -7.24 0.63 6.51
N PRO A 173 -6.39 1.42 5.83
CA PRO A 173 -5.10 0.94 5.37
C PRO A 173 -4.20 0.56 6.55
N VAL A 174 -3.41 -0.48 6.36
CA VAL A 174 -2.47 -0.99 7.38
C VAL A 174 -1.09 -0.34 7.24
N TRP A 175 -0.75 0.15 6.05
CA TRP A 175 0.57 0.70 5.77
C TRP A 175 0.57 1.75 4.66
N VAL A 176 1.64 2.55 4.66
CA VAL A 176 1.97 3.53 3.63
C VAL A 176 3.10 2.97 2.78
N GLY A 177 2.97 3.08 1.47
CA GLY A 177 3.98 2.70 0.49
C GLY A 177 4.60 3.88 -0.23
N GLU A 178 5.76 3.66 -0.84
CA GLU A 178 6.41 4.59 -1.78
C GLU A 178 6.69 3.89 -3.10
N ASN A 179 6.62 4.64 -4.21
CA ASN A 179 7.05 4.20 -5.53
C ASN A 179 7.67 5.35 -6.33
N GLU A 180 8.54 4.99 -7.27
CA GLU A 180 9.06 5.86 -8.33
C GLU A 180 8.61 5.28 -9.68
N ALA A 181 7.46 5.73 -10.21
CA ALA A 181 6.82 5.12 -11.37
C ALA A 181 7.68 5.09 -12.64
N LYS A 182 8.66 6.00 -12.76
CA LYS A 182 9.64 5.96 -13.86
C LYS A 182 10.71 4.87 -13.70
N LYS A 183 10.93 4.36 -12.49
CA LYS A 183 11.85 3.23 -12.25
C LYS A 183 11.17 1.87 -12.35
N GLY A 184 9.89 1.80 -12.03
CA GLY A 184 9.14 0.55 -12.07
C GLY A 184 7.84 0.58 -11.28
N CYS A 185 7.31 -0.61 -11.06
CA CYS A 185 6.00 -0.82 -10.44
C CYS A 185 6.09 -1.20 -8.94
N THR A 186 7.29 -1.30 -8.35
CA THR A 186 7.45 -1.84 -7.01
C THR A 186 7.07 -0.84 -5.93
N ILE A 187 6.08 -1.18 -5.13
CA ILE A 187 5.64 -0.41 -3.98
C ILE A 187 6.36 -0.91 -2.73
N THR A 188 7.14 -0.04 -2.10
CA THR A 188 7.93 -0.35 -0.90
C THR A 188 7.22 0.14 0.35
N GLN A 189 7.11 -0.69 1.38
CA GLN A 189 6.54 -0.32 2.68
C GLN A 189 7.45 0.67 3.41
N VAL A 190 6.91 1.81 3.84
CA VAL A 190 7.67 2.89 4.50
C VAL A 190 7.19 3.24 5.92
N GLY A 191 6.03 2.74 6.31
CA GLY A 191 5.48 2.92 7.65
C GLY A 191 4.04 2.45 7.75
N ASP A 192 3.47 2.41 8.96
CA ASP A 192 2.06 2.11 9.18
C ASP A 192 1.19 3.38 9.27
N ASN A 193 1.81 4.55 9.16
CA ASN A 193 1.16 5.85 9.17
C ASN A 193 2.00 6.87 8.37
N VAL A 194 1.39 8.00 8.00
CA VAL A 194 2.06 9.02 7.18
C VAL A 194 3.23 9.70 7.89
N PHE A 195 3.18 9.86 9.21
CA PHE A 195 4.29 10.44 9.99
C PHE A 195 5.55 9.56 9.88
N ALA A 196 5.39 8.23 10.01
CA ALA A 196 6.50 7.29 9.86
C ALA A 196 7.09 7.32 8.44
N ALA A 197 6.24 7.38 7.42
CA ALA A 197 6.65 7.46 6.03
C ALA A 197 7.49 8.71 5.75
N VAL A 198 7.03 9.88 6.18
CA VAL A 198 7.74 11.15 6.02
C VAL A 198 9.02 11.19 6.87
N LYS A 199 9.00 10.63 8.08
CA LYS A 199 10.18 10.50 8.94
C LYS A 199 11.30 9.68 8.26
N LEU A 200 10.92 8.57 7.62
CA LEU A 200 11.87 7.75 6.89
C LEU A 200 12.51 8.52 5.73
N LEU A 201 11.73 9.28 4.97
CA LEU A 201 12.24 10.11 3.88
C LEU A 201 13.16 11.22 4.40
N LEU A 202 12.76 11.93 5.48
CA LEU A 202 13.60 12.92 6.16
C LEU A 202 14.95 12.32 6.54
N SER A 203 14.95 11.12 7.12
CA SER A 203 16.16 10.41 7.52
C SER A 203 17.04 10.02 6.32
N LYS A 204 16.44 9.65 5.18
CA LYS A 204 17.17 9.40 3.92
C LYS A 204 17.81 10.70 3.40
N ARG A 205 17.03 11.80 3.33
CA ARG A 205 17.50 13.09 2.83
C ARG A 205 18.60 13.70 3.71
N LEU A 206 18.48 13.59 5.04
CA LEU A 206 19.53 14.07 5.96
C LEU A 206 20.88 13.39 5.76
N LYS A 207 20.89 12.13 5.31
CA LYS A 207 22.13 11.39 5.00
C LYS A 207 22.77 11.82 3.68
N GLU A 208 21.96 12.28 2.73
CA GLU A 208 22.42 12.66 1.38
C GLU A 208 22.91 14.12 1.30
N LEU A 209 22.43 14.97 2.21
CA LEU A 209 22.70 16.40 2.17
C LEU A 209 24.04 16.76 2.85
N THR A 210 24.77 17.67 2.20
CA THR A 210 26.01 18.26 2.70
C THR A 210 25.86 19.74 3.10
N ASP A 211 24.79 20.41 2.63
CA ASP A 211 24.52 21.82 2.90
C ASP A 211 23.99 22.01 4.34
N LYS A 212 24.79 22.69 5.16
CA LYS A 212 24.49 22.94 6.59
C LYS A 212 23.17 23.68 6.80
N LYS A 213 22.80 24.64 5.92
CA LYS A 213 21.55 25.39 6.06
C LYS A 213 20.33 24.50 5.82
N LYS A 214 20.39 23.70 4.76
CA LYS A 214 19.32 22.72 4.46
C LYS A 214 19.20 21.66 5.55
N ILE A 215 20.32 21.17 6.06
CA ILE A 215 20.36 20.20 7.16
C ILE A 215 19.67 20.79 8.42
N SER A 216 19.90 22.06 8.76
CA SER A 216 19.22 22.71 9.90
C SER A 216 17.71 22.72 9.72
N ILE A 217 17.21 23.16 8.55
CA ILE A 217 15.79 23.20 8.25
C ILE A 217 15.15 21.81 8.34
N LEU A 218 15.82 20.80 7.79
CA LEU A 218 15.31 19.43 7.85
C LEU A 218 15.27 18.88 9.28
N LYS A 219 16.25 19.21 10.10
CA LYS A 219 16.27 18.82 11.52
C LYS A 219 15.13 19.47 12.30
N ASP A 220 14.86 20.76 12.07
CA ASP A 220 13.75 21.46 12.72
C ASP A 220 12.39 20.81 12.37
N ILE A 221 12.20 20.44 11.09
CA ILE A 221 10.99 19.73 10.67
C ILE A 221 10.94 18.34 11.30
N ASP A 222 12.05 17.61 11.31
CA ASP A 222 12.18 16.29 11.88
C ASP A 222 11.84 16.26 13.39
N GLU A 223 12.29 17.26 14.14
CA GLU A 223 11.99 17.43 15.56
C GLU A 223 10.50 17.72 15.78
N LYS A 224 9.93 18.67 15.02
CA LYS A 224 8.50 18.99 15.08
C LYS A 224 7.64 17.76 14.74
N LEU A 225 7.93 17.08 13.65
CA LEU A 225 7.22 15.86 13.22
C LEU A 225 7.31 14.78 14.30
N THR A 226 8.49 14.55 14.85
CA THR A 226 8.72 13.54 15.89
C THR A 226 7.96 13.86 17.17
N LYS A 227 7.93 15.15 17.56
CA LYS A 227 7.18 15.63 18.73
C LYS A 227 5.68 15.42 18.53
N THR A 228 5.12 15.90 17.42
CA THR A 228 3.69 15.76 17.11
C THR A 228 3.28 14.28 17.01
N ALA A 229 4.05 13.44 16.33
CA ALA A 229 3.76 12.01 16.24
C ALA A 229 3.74 11.35 17.63
N LYS A 230 4.68 11.69 18.51
CA LYS A 230 4.75 11.18 19.87
C LYS A 230 3.55 11.62 20.72
N GLU A 231 3.15 12.88 20.63
CA GLU A 231 1.99 13.43 21.34
C GLU A 231 0.69 12.75 20.90
N LEU A 232 0.56 12.42 19.61
CA LEU A 232 -0.57 11.72 19.02
C LEU A 232 -0.50 10.19 19.17
N GLY A 233 0.62 9.65 19.68
CA GLY A 233 0.80 8.21 19.90
C GLY A 233 1.08 7.40 18.62
N TYR A 234 1.60 8.05 17.57
CA TYR A 234 2.02 7.35 16.35
C TYR A 234 3.43 6.79 16.49
N LEU A 235 3.62 5.54 16.07
CA LEU A 235 4.93 4.92 15.98
C LEU A 235 5.63 5.41 14.71
N LEU A 236 6.94 5.68 14.82
CA LEU A 236 7.77 6.14 13.70
C LEU A 236 8.67 5.03 13.14
N GLU A 237 8.33 3.78 13.41
CA GLU A 237 9.04 2.63 12.90
C GLU A 237 8.66 2.34 11.45
N GLN A 238 9.65 1.99 10.62
CA GLN A 238 9.41 1.61 9.23
C GLN A 238 8.54 0.36 9.11
N LYS A 239 8.65 -0.59 10.05
CA LYS A 239 7.95 -1.87 9.99
C LYS A 239 7.40 -2.28 11.35
N THR A 240 6.15 -1.97 11.60
CA THR A 240 5.45 -2.27 12.85
C THR A 240 4.97 -3.71 12.93
N MET A 241 4.52 -4.13 14.12
CA MET A 241 3.94 -5.48 14.31
C MET A 241 2.69 -5.70 13.46
N LYS A 242 1.87 -4.68 13.24
CA LYS A 242 0.68 -4.75 12.37
C LYS A 242 1.07 -5.10 10.93
N MET A 243 2.08 -4.42 10.39
CA MET A 243 2.61 -4.69 9.05
C MET A 243 3.18 -6.10 8.95
N LYS A 244 3.93 -6.56 9.95
CA LYS A 244 4.45 -7.93 10.00
C LYS A 244 3.34 -8.99 10.06
N GLN A 245 2.24 -8.72 10.78
CA GLN A 245 1.07 -9.60 10.82
C GLN A 245 0.34 -9.63 9.47
N ARG A 246 0.19 -8.47 8.81
CA ARG A 246 -0.36 -8.38 7.45
C ARG A 246 0.48 -9.17 6.47
N ASP A 247 1.82 -9.02 6.51
CA ASP A 247 2.72 -9.72 5.60
C ASP A 247 2.62 -11.26 5.72
N LYS A 248 2.30 -11.78 6.91
CA LYS A 248 2.04 -13.22 7.12
C LYS A 248 0.73 -13.69 6.47
N LYS A 249 -0.21 -12.79 6.19
CA LYS A 249 -1.48 -13.09 5.52
C LYS A 249 -1.39 -12.99 3.99
N VAL A 250 -0.24 -12.63 3.45
CA VAL A 250 -0.03 -12.55 2.01
C VAL A 250 -0.06 -13.93 1.40
N VAL A 251 -1.05 -14.16 0.53
CA VAL A 251 -1.26 -15.44 -0.16
C VAL A 251 -0.31 -15.57 -1.35
N THR A 252 -0.14 -14.48 -2.10
CA THR A 252 0.73 -14.45 -3.27
C THR A 252 1.37 -13.08 -3.46
N LYS A 253 2.55 -13.06 -4.07
CA LYS A 253 3.20 -11.82 -4.44
C LYS A 253 2.55 -11.28 -5.71
N THR A 254 2.27 -9.97 -5.70
CA THR A 254 1.82 -9.24 -6.87
C THR A 254 3.01 -8.65 -7.63
N PHE A 255 2.79 -8.20 -8.89
CA PHE A 255 3.86 -7.57 -9.68
C PHE A 255 4.41 -6.29 -9.02
N HIS A 256 3.60 -5.59 -8.25
CA HIS A 256 4.02 -4.38 -7.51
C HIS A 256 4.63 -4.68 -6.13
N GLY A 257 4.76 -5.95 -5.75
CA GLY A 257 5.45 -6.37 -4.51
C GLY A 257 4.67 -6.21 -3.21
N ALA A 258 3.51 -5.55 -3.21
CA ALA A 258 2.70 -5.35 -2.00
C ALA A 258 2.09 -6.66 -1.47
N GLY A 259 1.87 -7.62 -2.35
CA GLY A 259 1.25 -8.91 -2.04
C GLY A 259 -0.28 -8.82 -1.92
N LEU A 260 -0.94 -9.93 -2.20
CA LEU A 260 -2.39 -10.07 -2.14
C LEU A 260 -2.81 -10.68 -0.80
N VAL A 261 -3.70 -9.99 -0.09
CA VAL A 261 -4.36 -10.49 1.12
C VAL A 261 -5.84 -10.66 0.80
N VAL A 262 -6.31 -11.91 0.84
CA VAL A 262 -7.72 -12.26 0.60
C VAL A 262 -8.15 -13.35 1.55
N PRO A 263 -9.44 -13.49 1.86
CA PRO A 263 -9.95 -14.67 2.54
C PRO A 263 -9.61 -15.94 1.77
N ILE A 264 -9.28 -17.01 2.48
CA ILE A 264 -8.94 -18.31 1.91
C ILE A 264 -9.98 -19.33 2.40
N ASP A 265 -10.50 -20.13 1.49
CA ASP A 265 -11.43 -21.21 1.80
C ASP A 265 -10.70 -22.49 2.27
N LYS A 266 -11.46 -23.54 2.54
CA LYS A 266 -10.93 -24.85 3.00
C LYS A 266 -10.06 -25.56 1.96
N ASN A 267 -10.08 -25.13 0.70
CA ASN A 267 -9.33 -25.70 -0.40
C ASN A 267 -8.12 -24.84 -0.79
N ASP A 268 -7.70 -23.92 0.09
CA ASP A 268 -6.63 -22.95 -0.16
C ASP A 268 -6.90 -21.99 -1.35
N VAL A 269 -8.17 -21.82 -1.70
CA VAL A 269 -8.57 -20.88 -2.75
C VAL A 269 -8.87 -19.53 -2.12
N GLY A 270 -8.09 -18.52 -2.50
CA GLY A 270 -8.31 -17.13 -2.11
C GLY A 270 -9.38 -16.48 -2.99
N TYR A 271 -10.33 -15.76 -2.39
CA TYR A 271 -11.38 -15.05 -3.10
C TYR A 271 -11.67 -13.69 -2.47
N ARG A 272 -12.19 -12.79 -3.29
CA ARG A 272 -12.75 -11.52 -2.83
C ARG A 272 -14.15 -11.43 -3.39
N GLU A 273 -15.13 -11.31 -2.51
CA GLU A 273 -16.51 -11.12 -2.92
C GLU A 273 -16.68 -9.75 -3.61
N LEU A 274 -17.38 -9.75 -4.73
CA LEU A 274 -17.76 -8.50 -5.39
C LEU A 274 -19.06 -8.01 -4.75
N PRO A 275 -19.14 -6.74 -4.35
CA PRO A 275 -20.32 -6.18 -3.69
C PRO A 275 -21.50 -6.00 -4.65
N GLU A 276 -21.31 -6.23 -5.95
CA GLU A 276 -22.28 -5.96 -7.01
C GLU A 276 -22.74 -7.25 -7.68
N THR A 277 -23.97 -7.23 -8.18
CA THR A 277 -24.55 -8.35 -8.93
C THR A 277 -23.85 -8.55 -10.28
N ASN A 278 -23.90 -9.76 -10.83
CA ASN A 278 -23.26 -10.10 -12.11
C ASN A 278 -23.66 -9.18 -13.29
N VAL A 279 -24.84 -8.54 -13.23
CA VAL A 279 -25.32 -7.59 -14.24
C VAL A 279 -24.45 -6.32 -14.23
N PHE A 280 -24.18 -5.78 -13.05
CA PHE A 280 -23.32 -4.60 -12.90
C PHE A 280 -21.86 -4.87 -13.25
N SER A 281 -21.34 -6.07 -12.96
CA SER A 281 -19.95 -6.42 -13.28
C SER A 281 -19.72 -6.57 -14.80
N GLN A 282 -20.73 -6.97 -15.58
CA GLN A 282 -20.64 -7.01 -17.03
C GLN A 282 -20.64 -5.60 -17.66
N ASP A 283 -21.36 -4.66 -17.08
CA ASP A 283 -21.40 -3.28 -17.56
C ASP A 283 -20.17 -2.45 -17.13
N CYS A 284 -19.52 -2.82 -16.04
CA CYS A 284 -18.29 -2.14 -15.56
C CYS A 284 -17.03 -2.54 -16.33
N TRP A 285 -17.01 -3.71 -16.98
CA TRP A 285 -15.84 -4.17 -17.76
C TRP A 285 -15.44 -3.21 -18.90
N PRO A 286 -16.37 -2.67 -19.69
CA PRO A 286 -16.03 -1.66 -20.70
C PRO A 286 -15.48 -0.37 -20.11
N VAL A 287 -15.97 0.05 -18.92
CA VAL A 287 -15.51 1.24 -18.23
C VAL A 287 -14.08 1.06 -17.70
N ALA A 288 -13.75 -0.11 -17.16
CA ALA A 288 -12.39 -0.42 -16.71
C ALA A 288 -11.40 -0.46 -17.89
N ALA A 289 -11.78 -1.05 -19.02
CA ALA A 289 -10.99 -1.07 -20.24
C ALA A 289 -10.81 0.35 -20.83
N SER A 290 -11.86 1.17 -20.81
CA SER A 290 -11.81 2.57 -21.23
C SER A 290 -10.94 3.44 -20.32
N CYS A 291 -10.95 3.19 -19.01
CA CYS A 291 -10.06 3.88 -18.06
C CYS A 291 -8.58 3.58 -18.29
N LEU A 292 -8.25 2.33 -18.67
CA LEU A 292 -6.88 1.95 -19.03
C LEU A 292 -6.44 2.64 -20.33
N GLN A 293 -7.33 2.73 -21.33
CA GLN A 293 -7.07 3.41 -22.60
C GLN A 293 -6.87 4.92 -22.42
N LEU A 294 -7.70 5.59 -21.61
CA LEU A 294 -7.57 7.01 -21.29
C LEU A 294 -6.28 7.32 -20.54
N ALA A 295 -5.82 6.43 -19.65
CA ALA A 295 -4.54 6.59 -18.95
C ALA A 295 -3.34 6.48 -19.91
N GLU A 296 -3.44 5.67 -20.96
CA GLU A 296 -2.42 5.58 -22.02
C GLU A 296 -2.40 6.85 -22.89
N GLU A 297 -3.55 7.39 -23.27
CA GLU A 297 -3.66 8.62 -24.07
C GLU A 297 -3.17 9.87 -23.33
N GLU A 298 -3.50 10.02 -22.02
CA GLU A 298 -2.97 11.13 -21.21
C GLU A 298 -1.45 11.04 -21.01
N SER A 299 -0.88 9.84 -20.99
CA SER A 299 0.57 9.66 -20.86
C SER A 299 1.31 10.10 -22.13
N VAL A 300 0.69 9.93 -23.29
CA VAL A 300 1.23 10.35 -24.60
C VAL A 300 1.15 11.88 -24.76
N CYS A 301 0.05 12.52 -24.32
CA CYS A 301 -0.10 13.98 -24.41
C CYS A 301 0.80 14.78 -23.46
N ARG A 302 1.36 14.18 -22.40
CA ARG A 302 2.30 14.87 -21.48
C ARG A 302 3.75 14.77 -21.91
N ASN A 303 4.06 14.03 -22.98
CA ASN A 303 5.42 13.87 -23.52
C ASN A 303 5.67 14.68 -24.81
N HIS A 304 4.73 15.54 -25.19
CA HIS A 304 4.87 16.61 -26.17
C HIS A 304 4.61 17.96 -25.48
#